data_c6259c02735d2fca5a19bc2bb57ce961
#
_entry.id   c6259c02735d2fca5a19bc2bb57ce961
#
_cell.length_a   1.000
_cell.length_b   1.000
_cell.length_c   1.000
_cell.angle_alpha   90.00
_cell.angle_beta   90.00
_cell.angle_gamma   90.00
#
_symmetry.space_group_name_H-M   'P 1'
#
loop_
_entity.id
_entity.type
_entity.pdbx_description
1 polymer ?
#
loop_
_entity_poly.entity_id
_entity_poly.type
_entity_poly.pdbx_seq_one_letter_code
_entity_poly.pdbx_strand_id
1 'polypeptide(L)'
;VEALLTEGELRVLAIFDKPDPLAGPYFEESIYVTPSRLSAAEVRAIEECLLRSVRALGLSHGPVHGEFRLNEHGLWPIEIAPRPIGGLCARALRFNAAGKKDIFGLEELLLRHTLEMPGTDAPRETEASGVMMIPVPQSGILEEVEGIEEANATPGVTGLEITARLHDFIAAWPEGSSYLGFLFARAAEPGPAENALREAHQKLRFTLTPRLPVKHPVSRTVPPADRR
;
A
#
# COMPACT_ATOMS: atom_id res chain seq x y z
N VAL A 1 2.64 5.17 -8.32
CA VAL A 1 3.94 5.73 -8.73
C VAL A 1 4.58 6.42 -7.56
N GLU A 2 5.83 6.05 -7.26
CA GLU A 2 6.68 6.76 -6.31
C GLU A 2 7.73 7.57 -7.08
N ALA A 3 7.85 8.83 -6.74
CA ALA A 3 8.80 9.73 -7.38
C ALA A 3 9.44 10.69 -6.38
N LEU A 4 10.53 11.30 -6.80
CA LEU A 4 11.28 12.30 -6.04
C LEU A 4 11.47 13.54 -6.92
N LEU A 5 11.14 14.69 -6.40
CA LEU A 5 11.40 15.99 -6.99
C LEU A 5 12.65 16.61 -6.39
N THR A 6 13.54 17.07 -7.23
CA THR A 6 14.73 17.84 -6.84
C THR A 6 14.79 19.09 -7.70
N GLU A 7 14.55 20.26 -7.11
CA GLU A 7 14.56 21.55 -7.82
C GLU A 7 13.71 21.57 -9.09
N GLY A 8 12.56 20.88 -9.08
CA GLY A 8 11.63 20.80 -10.21
C GLY A 8 11.92 19.68 -11.21
N GLU A 9 13.01 18.95 -11.05
CA GLU A 9 13.31 17.74 -11.81
C GLU A 9 12.66 16.52 -11.16
N LEU A 10 11.88 15.78 -11.94
CA LEU A 10 11.17 14.57 -11.48
C LEU A 10 11.99 13.33 -11.79
N ARG A 11 12.22 12.50 -10.78
CA ARG A 11 12.74 11.15 -10.92
C ARG A 11 11.72 10.14 -10.42
N VAL A 12 11.21 9.27 -11.28
CA VAL A 12 10.40 8.13 -10.88
C VAL A 12 11.29 7.08 -10.22
N LEU A 13 10.94 6.68 -9.02
CA LEU A 13 11.65 5.68 -8.20
C LEU A 13 11.10 4.29 -8.46
N ALA A 14 9.78 4.17 -8.53
CA ALA A 14 9.09 2.91 -8.81
C ALA A 14 7.67 3.17 -9.37
N ILE A 15 7.22 2.23 -10.19
CA ILE A 15 5.81 2.11 -10.56
C ILE A 15 5.34 0.76 -10.03
N PHE A 16 4.24 0.76 -9.31
CA PHE A 16 3.57 -0.43 -8.81
C PHE A 16 2.35 -0.76 -9.66
N ASP A 17 2.23 -2.02 -10.03
CA ASP A 17 0.96 -2.56 -10.52
C ASP A 17 0.05 -2.86 -9.33
N LYS A 18 -1.23 -2.61 -9.51
CA LYS A 18 -2.33 -3.07 -8.65
C LYS A 18 -3.07 -4.18 -9.42
N PRO A 19 -2.68 -5.47 -9.27
CA PRO A 19 -3.15 -6.53 -10.16
C PRO A 19 -4.60 -6.94 -9.95
N ASP A 20 -5.17 -6.66 -8.77
CA ASP A 20 -6.55 -7.02 -8.49
C ASP A 20 -7.52 -6.06 -9.19
N PRO A 21 -8.59 -6.59 -9.81
CA PRO A 21 -9.58 -5.75 -10.47
C PRO A 21 -10.28 -4.90 -9.41
N LEU A 22 -10.22 -3.58 -9.60
CA LEU A 22 -10.96 -2.62 -8.77
C LEU A 22 -12.43 -2.64 -9.21
N ALA A 23 -13.19 -3.61 -8.72
CA ALA A 23 -14.61 -3.81 -9.03
C ALA A 23 -15.50 -3.26 -7.91
N GLY A 24 -16.64 -2.67 -8.29
CA GLY A 24 -17.62 -2.13 -7.33
C GLY A 24 -17.47 -0.63 -7.05
N PRO A 25 -18.27 -0.10 -6.13
CA PRO A 25 -18.31 1.33 -5.82
C PRO A 25 -17.12 1.81 -4.97
N TYR A 26 -16.36 0.87 -4.39
CA TYR A 26 -15.21 1.14 -3.53
C TYR A 26 -13.99 0.38 -4.05
N PHE A 27 -12.81 0.95 -3.87
CA PHE A 27 -11.56 0.38 -4.35
C PHE A 27 -10.71 -0.05 -3.14
N GLU A 28 -10.87 -1.32 -2.73
CA GLU A 28 -9.97 -1.89 -1.73
C GLU A 28 -8.66 -2.30 -2.42
N GLU A 29 -7.58 -1.69 -1.99
CA GLU A 29 -6.25 -1.98 -2.53
C GLU A 29 -5.63 -3.09 -1.72
N SER A 30 -5.30 -4.21 -2.37
CA SER A 30 -4.79 -5.39 -1.69
C SER A 30 -3.33 -5.69 -2.03
N ILE A 31 -2.92 -5.58 -3.30
CA ILE A 31 -1.57 -5.94 -3.74
C ILE A 31 -0.94 -4.82 -4.55
N TYR A 32 0.34 -4.54 -4.24
CA TYR A 32 1.23 -3.71 -5.04
C TYR A 32 2.47 -4.51 -5.44
N VAL A 33 2.80 -4.52 -6.73
CA VAL A 33 3.97 -5.23 -7.27
C VAL A 33 4.80 -4.33 -8.16
N THR A 34 6.11 -4.33 -8.01
CA THR A 34 7.07 -3.58 -8.82
C THR A 34 8.22 -4.50 -9.26
N PRO A 35 8.85 -4.28 -10.44
CA PRO A 35 8.54 -3.27 -11.46
C PRO A 35 7.19 -3.51 -12.13
N SER A 36 6.62 -2.46 -12.67
CA SER A 36 5.40 -2.55 -13.45
C SER A 36 5.60 -3.37 -14.72
N ARG A 37 4.55 -4.08 -15.12
CA ARG A 37 4.48 -4.87 -16.38
C ARG A 37 4.03 -4.02 -17.58
N LEU A 38 3.84 -2.71 -17.38
CA LEU A 38 3.48 -1.77 -18.44
C LEU A 38 4.58 -1.65 -19.49
N SER A 39 4.19 -1.36 -20.72
CA SER A 39 5.13 -1.07 -21.79
C SER A 39 5.92 0.21 -21.53
N ALA A 40 7.10 0.33 -22.14
CA ALA A 40 7.92 1.53 -22.03
C ALA A 40 7.18 2.82 -22.50
N ALA A 41 6.22 2.70 -23.42
CA ALA A 41 5.42 3.83 -23.88
C ALA A 41 4.41 4.27 -22.80
N GLU A 42 3.75 3.32 -22.13
CA GLU A 42 2.82 3.59 -21.04
C GLU A 42 3.54 4.18 -19.82
N VAL A 43 4.71 3.63 -19.48
CA VAL A 43 5.56 4.18 -18.41
C VAL A 43 5.90 5.64 -18.69
N ARG A 44 6.38 5.97 -19.90
CA ARG A 44 6.68 7.37 -20.27
C ARG A 44 5.44 8.27 -20.20
N ALA A 45 4.29 7.77 -20.64
CA ALA A 45 3.04 8.55 -20.55
C ALA A 45 2.66 8.89 -19.10
N ILE A 46 2.89 7.92 -18.18
CA ILE A 46 2.68 8.13 -16.74
C ILE A 46 3.67 9.17 -16.19
N GLU A 47 4.96 9.05 -16.51
CA GLU A 47 6.00 10.00 -16.09
C GLU A 47 5.70 11.43 -16.56
N GLU A 48 5.32 11.60 -17.84
CA GLU A 48 4.93 12.90 -18.39
C GLU A 48 3.66 13.45 -17.73
N CYS A 49 2.67 12.60 -17.46
CA CYS A 49 1.45 13.01 -16.77
C CYS A 49 1.76 13.45 -15.34
N LEU A 50 2.57 12.69 -14.62
CA LEU A 50 3.00 13.02 -13.26
C LEU A 50 3.77 14.34 -13.24
N LEU A 51 4.72 14.53 -14.17
CA LEU A 51 5.49 15.79 -14.27
C LEU A 51 4.59 17.01 -14.53
N ARG A 52 3.61 16.89 -15.42
CA ARG A 52 2.63 17.97 -15.65
C ARG A 52 1.80 18.27 -14.40
N SER A 53 1.38 17.22 -13.70
CA SER A 53 0.56 17.33 -12.48
C SER A 53 1.31 18.02 -11.34
N VAL A 54 2.55 17.61 -11.06
CA VAL A 54 3.36 18.23 -9.99
C VAL A 54 3.68 19.69 -10.28
N ARG A 55 3.93 20.04 -11.56
CA ARG A 55 4.13 21.43 -11.98
C ARG A 55 2.86 22.27 -11.81
N ALA A 56 1.70 21.73 -12.18
CA ALA A 56 0.41 22.41 -12.01
C ALA A 56 0.07 22.66 -10.53
N LEU A 57 0.51 21.76 -9.64
CA LEU A 57 0.36 21.90 -8.19
C LEU A 57 1.44 22.78 -7.54
N GLY A 58 2.44 23.24 -8.30
CA GLY A 58 3.53 24.07 -7.78
C GLY A 58 4.52 23.28 -6.91
N LEU A 59 4.58 21.96 -7.04
CA LEU A 59 5.53 21.11 -6.31
C LEU A 59 6.90 21.15 -7.00
N SER A 60 7.96 21.31 -6.24
CA SER A 60 9.33 21.43 -6.78
C SER A 60 10.37 20.59 -6.04
N HIS A 61 10.08 20.11 -4.82
CA HIS A 61 11.06 19.38 -4.02
C HIS A 61 10.37 18.39 -3.09
N GLY A 62 10.98 17.20 -2.89
CA GLY A 62 10.51 16.17 -1.98
C GLY A 62 9.80 14.99 -2.67
N PRO A 63 9.30 14.03 -1.88
CA PRO A 63 8.63 12.84 -2.38
C PRO A 63 7.26 13.16 -2.97
N VAL A 64 6.88 12.40 -3.99
CA VAL A 64 5.54 12.44 -4.58
C VAL A 64 5.02 11.03 -4.77
N HIS A 65 3.84 10.77 -4.24
CA HIS A 65 3.03 9.61 -4.54
C HIS A 65 1.97 9.98 -5.57
N GLY A 66 1.86 9.21 -6.66
CA GLY A 66 0.85 9.42 -7.69
C GLY A 66 0.08 8.15 -7.98
N GLU A 67 -1.24 8.25 -8.04
CA GLU A 67 -2.12 7.17 -8.44
C GLU A 67 -2.73 7.45 -9.80
N PHE A 68 -2.71 6.43 -10.65
CA PHE A 68 -3.17 6.53 -12.02
C PHE A 68 -4.05 5.34 -12.39
N ARG A 69 -5.02 5.59 -13.25
CA ARG A 69 -5.76 4.54 -13.94
C ARG A 69 -5.44 4.61 -15.43
N LEU A 70 -5.00 3.48 -15.96
CA LEU A 70 -4.82 3.28 -17.40
C LEU A 70 -5.91 2.33 -17.90
N ASN A 71 -6.64 2.74 -18.93
CA ASN A 71 -7.67 1.93 -19.60
C ASN A 71 -7.72 2.26 -21.10
N GLU A 72 -8.67 1.68 -21.82
CA GLU A 72 -8.90 1.89 -23.26
C GLU A 72 -9.18 3.37 -23.63
N HIS A 73 -9.63 4.19 -22.67
CA HIS A 73 -9.91 5.60 -22.88
C HIS A 73 -8.71 6.51 -22.57
N GLY A 74 -7.60 5.92 -22.07
CA GLY A 74 -6.37 6.65 -21.80
C GLY A 74 -5.87 6.56 -20.36
N LEU A 75 -4.97 7.49 -20.02
CA LEU A 75 -4.34 7.62 -18.71
C LEU A 75 -5.02 8.73 -17.89
N TRP A 76 -5.44 8.40 -16.69
CA TRP A 76 -6.15 9.27 -15.77
C TRP A 76 -5.42 9.38 -14.44
N PRO A 77 -4.99 10.56 -14.00
CA PRO A 77 -4.51 10.76 -12.63
C PRO A 77 -5.70 10.69 -11.67
N ILE A 78 -5.55 9.92 -10.61
CA ILE A 78 -6.56 9.73 -9.54
C ILE A 78 -6.17 10.56 -8.32
N GLU A 79 -4.91 10.46 -7.89
CA GLU A 79 -4.36 11.21 -6.76
C GLU A 79 -2.92 11.62 -7.04
N ILE A 80 -2.55 12.84 -6.61
CA ILE A 80 -1.17 13.31 -6.55
C ILE A 80 -0.95 13.87 -5.15
N ALA A 81 -0.13 13.22 -4.37
CA ALA A 81 0.14 13.57 -2.98
C ALA A 81 1.63 13.90 -2.77
N PRO A 82 1.97 15.05 -2.14
CA PRO A 82 3.35 15.41 -1.82
C PRO A 82 3.84 14.66 -0.55
N ARG A 83 3.86 13.37 -0.62
CA ARG A 83 4.27 12.45 0.43
C ARG A 83 4.72 11.11 -0.19
N PRO A 84 5.46 10.27 0.53
CA PRO A 84 5.70 8.90 0.08
C PRO A 84 4.43 8.02 0.18
N ILE A 85 4.49 6.84 -0.44
CA ILE A 85 3.47 5.80 -0.35
C ILE A 85 3.11 5.46 1.10
N GLY A 86 1.82 5.24 1.35
CA GLY A 86 1.30 4.91 2.67
C GLY A 86 1.50 3.45 3.08
N GLY A 87 1.04 3.13 4.28
CA GLY A 87 1.16 1.81 4.87
C GLY A 87 2.62 1.40 5.03
N LEU A 88 2.89 0.11 4.93
CA LEU A 88 4.25 -0.43 4.93
C LEU A 88 4.79 -0.70 3.51
N CYS A 89 4.12 -0.15 2.48
CA CYS A 89 4.45 -0.41 1.07
C CYS A 89 5.86 0.06 0.69
N ALA A 90 6.38 1.09 1.36
CA ALA A 90 7.76 1.56 1.20
C ALA A 90 8.80 0.46 1.41
N ARG A 91 8.53 -0.54 2.25
CA ARG A 91 9.42 -1.68 2.52
C ARG A 91 9.66 -2.59 1.30
N ALA A 92 8.80 -2.51 0.29
CA ALA A 92 9.02 -3.21 -0.99
C ALA A 92 10.14 -2.58 -1.82
N LEU A 93 10.52 -1.33 -1.53
CA LEU A 93 11.52 -0.59 -2.30
C LEU A 93 12.89 -0.66 -1.65
N ARG A 94 13.89 -1.03 -2.46
CA ARG A 94 15.30 -1.03 -2.09
C ARG A 94 16.13 -0.36 -3.18
N PHE A 95 17.13 0.36 -2.73
CA PHE A 95 18.04 1.13 -3.59
C PHE A 95 19.47 0.71 -3.32
N ASN A 96 20.27 0.67 -4.37
CA ASN A 96 21.68 0.28 -4.29
C ASN A 96 22.56 1.42 -4.81
N ALA A 97 23.30 2.05 -3.91
CA ALA A 97 24.27 3.05 -4.32
C ALA A 97 25.39 2.42 -5.17
N ALA A 98 25.63 2.98 -6.35
CA ALA A 98 26.61 2.46 -7.30
C ALA A 98 27.97 2.23 -6.64
N GLY A 99 28.50 1.01 -6.74
CA GLY A 99 29.80 0.62 -6.21
C GLY A 99 29.85 0.33 -4.70
N LYS A 100 28.73 0.35 -4.00
CA LYS A 100 28.64 -0.03 -2.59
C LYS A 100 27.75 -1.25 -2.43
N LYS A 101 28.08 -2.11 -1.45
CA LYS A 101 27.21 -3.23 -1.05
C LYS A 101 26.02 -2.78 -0.18
N ASP A 102 25.87 -1.48 0.04
CA ASP A 102 24.85 -0.93 0.93
C ASP A 102 23.52 -0.80 0.18
N ILE A 103 22.61 -1.69 0.52
CA ILE A 103 21.21 -1.64 0.08
C ILE A 103 20.42 -0.93 1.18
N PHE A 104 19.65 0.09 0.82
CA PHE A 104 18.84 0.87 1.75
C PHE A 104 17.39 1.05 1.24
N GLY A 105 16.48 1.38 2.16
CA GLY A 105 15.06 1.57 1.87
C GLY A 105 14.70 2.96 1.37
N LEU A 106 13.41 3.14 1.05
CA LEU A 106 12.87 4.43 0.60
C LEU A 106 13.05 5.51 1.67
N GLU A 107 12.83 5.18 2.93
CA GLU A 107 12.94 6.12 4.05
C GLU A 107 14.35 6.72 4.14
N GLU A 108 15.38 5.89 3.98
CA GLU A 108 16.76 6.37 3.97
C GLU A 108 17.06 7.21 2.73
N LEU A 109 16.53 6.84 1.55
CA LEU A 109 16.65 7.67 0.35
C LEU A 109 16.10 9.07 0.59
N LEU A 110 14.91 9.16 1.19
CA LEU A 110 14.25 10.42 1.48
C LEU A 110 15.00 11.25 2.52
N LEU A 111 15.54 10.61 3.56
CA LEU A 111 16.39 11.28 4.56
C LEU A 111 17.67 11.84 3.92
N ARG A 112 18.34 11.05 3.08
CA ARG A 112 19.52 11.50 2.33
C ARG A 112 19.19 12.69 1.43
N HIS A 113 18.05 12.65 0.74
CA HIS A 113 17.59 13.75 -0.11
C HIS A 113 17.33 15.03 0.70
N THR A 114 16.61 14.92 1.82
CA THR A 114 16.30 16.06 2.69
C THR A 114 17.55 16.68 3.33
N LEU A 115 18.57 15.86 3.61
CA LEU A 115 19.84 16.29 4.23
C LEU A 115 20.92 16.61 3.19
N GLU A 116 20.58 16.64 1.90
CA GLU A 116 21.51 16.87 0.78
C GLU A 116 22.74 15.94 0.81
N MET A 117 22.53 14.69 1.25
CA MET A 117 23.57 13.68 1.35
C MET A 117 23.79 12.96 0.02
N PRO A 118 25.00 12.39 -0.23
CA PRO A 118 25.25 11.58 -1.41
C PRO A 118 24.40 10.30 -1.47
N GLY A 119 24.14 9.82 -2.72
CA GLY A 119 23.45 8.56 -2.97
C GLY A 119 21.96 8.68 -3.19
N THR A 120 21.45 9.89 -3.30
CA THR A 120 20.04 10.14 -3.66
C THR A 120 19.70 9.73 -5.09
N ASP A 121 20.70 9.54 -5.94
CA ASP A 121 20.63 9.06 -7.33
C ASP A 121 20.66 7.53 -7.43
N ALA A 122 20.79 6.82 -6.31
CA ALA A 122 20.86 5.37 -6.28
C ALA A 122 19.68 4.73 -7.05
N PRO A 123 19.96 3.80 -7.99
CA PRO A 123 18.91 3.08 -8.70
C PRO A 123 18.19 2.11 -7.77
N ARG A 124 16.92 1.86 -8.05
CA ARG A 124 16.18 0.76 -7.44
C ARG A 124 16.84 -0.57 -7.83
N GLU A 125 16.86 -1.54 -6.93
CA GLU A 125 17.31 -2.90 -7.24
C GLU A 125 16.46 -3.52 -8.38
N THR A 126 17.05 -4.46 -9.10
CA THR A 126 16.41 -5.06 -10.28
C THR A 126 15.39 -6.13 -9.95
N GLU A 127 15.50 -6.76 -8.76
CA GLU A 127 14.53 -7.75 -8.32
C GLU A 127 13.12 -7.17 -8.24
N ALA A 128 12.15 -8.00 -8.58
CA ALA A 128 10.76 -7.69 -8.33
C ALA A 128 10.44 -7.83 -6.84
N SER A 129 9.58 -6.96 -6.37
CA SER A 129 9.08 -6.99 -5.00
C SER A 129 7.60 -6.67 -4.98
N GLY A 130 6.90 -7.22 -3.99
CA GLY A 130 5.49 -6.98 -3.80
C GLY A 130 5.14 -6.84 -2.33
N VAL A 131 4.03 -6.17 -2.08
CA VAL A 131 3.39 -6.08 -0.77
C VAL A 131 1.91 -6.38 -0.93
N MET A 132 1.38 -7.17 -0.01
CA MET A 132 -0.05 -7.36 0.16
C MET A 132 -0.47 -6.71 1.47
N MET A 133 -1.44 -5.82 1.37
CA MET A 133 -2.21 -5.32 2.49
C MET A 133 -3.33 -6.33 2.74
N ILE A 134 -3.25 -7.09 3.84
CA ILE A 134 -4.17 -8.21 4.11
C ILE A 134 -5.56 -7.64 4.41
N PRO A 135 -6.56 -7.88 3.53
CA PRO A 135 -7.88 -7.28 3.67
C PRO A 135 -8.64 -7.86 4.86
N VAL A 136 -9.61 -7.10 5.36
CA VAL A 136 -10.54 -7.52 6.42
C VAL A 136 -11.76 -8.18 5.76
N PRO A 137 -11.94 -9.51 5.85
CA PRO A 137 -13.01 -10.21 5.11
C PRO A 137 -14.41 -9.88 5.63
N GLN A 138 -14.54 -9.54 6.90
CA GLN A 138 -15.81 -9.12 7.54
C GLN A 138 -15.52 -8.34 8.81
N SER A 139 -16.42 -7.45 9.20
CA SER A 139 -16.32 -6.74 10.47
C SER A 139 -16.53 -7.67 11.66
N GLY A 140 -15.68 -7.54 12.68
CA GLY A 140 -15.77 -8.36 13.88
C GLY A 140 -14.65 -8.10 14.88
N ILE A 141 -14.68 -8.82 16.00
CA ILE A 141 -13.57 -8.86 16.96
C ILE A 141 -12.59 -9.93 16.49
N LEU A 142 -11.32 -9.58 16.33
CA LEU A 142 -10.28 -10.51 15.93
C LEU A 142 -9.88 -11.39 17.12
N GLU A 143 -10.26 -12.65 17.08
CA GLU A 143 -10.00 -13.60 18.18
C GLU A 143 -8.70 -14.36 18.00
N GLU A 144 -8.36 -14.74 16.76
CA GLU A 144 -7.23 -15.60 16.47
C GLU A 144 -6.68 -15.37 15.06
N VAL A 145 -5.37 -15.57 14.90
CA VAL A 145 -4.67 -15.62 13.63
C VAL A 145 -3.82 -16.89 13.57
N GLU A 146 -4.11 -17.77 12.63
CA GLU A 146 -3.40 -19.03 12.42
C GLU A 146 -2.63 -19.02 11.07
N GLY A 147 -1.68 -19.94 10.91
CA GLY A 147 -0.95 -20.16 9.65
C GLY A 147 0.19 -19.18 9.40
N ILE A 148 0.62 -18.41 10.41
CA ILE A 148 1.68 -17.40 10.30
C ILE A 148 3.02 -18.04 9.88
N GLU A 149 3.39 -19.17 10.51
CA GLU A 149 4.65 -19.85 10.22
C GLU A 149 4.66 -20.42 8.81
N GLU A 150 3.56 -21.07 8.39
CA GLU A 150 3.39 -21.64 7.06
C GLU A 150 3.37 -20.54 5.97
N ALA A 151 2.75 -19.40 6.25
CA ALA A 151 2.76 -18.27 5.35
C ALA A 151 4.17 -17.68 5.19
N ASN A 152 4.89 -17.49 6.29
CA ASN A 152 6.27 -17.01 6.25
C ASN A 152 7.23 -18.00 5.54
N ALA A 153 6.96 -19.30 5.61
CA ALA A 153 7.76 -20.34 4.95
C ALA A 153 7.46 -20.46 3.44
N THR A 154 6.52 -19.69 2.90
CA THR A 154 6.22 -19.71 1.46
C THR A 154 7.42 -19.20 0.66
N PRO A 155 7.91 -19.94 -0.36
CA PRO A 155 9.01 -19.48 -1.19
C PRO A 155 8.75 -18.09 -1.79
N GLY A 156 9.74 -17.20 -1.70
CA GLY A 156 9.63 -15.80 -2.17
C GLY A 156 9.05 -14.84 -1.15
N VAL A 157 8.43 -15.29 -0.07
CA VAL A 157 8.01 -14.42 1.04
C VAL A 157 9.24 -13.96 1.82
N THR A 158 9.30 -12.66 2.09
CA THR A 158 10.41 -12.02 2.81
C THR A 158 10.00 -11.42 4.14
N GLY A 159 8.70 -11.41 4.44
CA GLY A 159 8.16 -10.96 5.72
C GLY A 159 6.64 -11.01 5.77
N LEU A 160 6.14 -11.20 6.98
CA LEU A 160 4.74 -11.10 7.34
C LEU A 160 4.63 -10.33 8.66
N GLU A 161 3.77 -9.33 8.69
CA GLU A 161 3.50 -8.54 9.89
C GLU A 161 1.99 -8.44 10.10
N ILE A 162 1.48 -9.00 11.18
CA ILE A 162 0.08 -8.81 11.61
C ILE A 162 0.03 -7.55 12.46
N THR A 163 -0.67 -6.52 11.96
CA THR A 163 -0.79 -5.22 12.64
C THR A 163 -2.09 -5.06 13.41
N ALA A 164 -3.11 -5.86 13.05
CA ALA A 164 -4.35 -5.93 13.81
C ALA A 164 -4.11 -6.58 15.18
N ARG A 165 -4.73 -6.02 16.21
CA ARG A 165 -4.59 -6.52 17.59
C ARG A 165 -5.68 -7.53 17.89
N LEU A 166 -5.31 -8.61 18.59
CA LEU A 166 -6.28 -9.56 19.12
C LEU A 166 -7.24 -8.84 20.08
N HIS A 167 -8.50 -9.23 20.03
CA HIS A 167 -9.61 -8.71 20.82
C HIS A 167 -10.04 -7.28 20.49
N ASP A 168 -9.45 -6.64 19.48
CA ASP A 168 -9.95 -5.38 18.95
C ASP A 168 -11.04 -5.62 17.91
N PHE A 169 -11.99 -4.69 17.85
CA PHE A 169 -12.98 -4.65 16.78
C PHE A 169 -12.35 -4.11 15.50
N ILE A 170 -12.40 -4.91 14.44
CA ILE A 170 -11.91 -4.55 13.12
C ILE A 170 -13.12 -4.36 12.20
N ALA A 171 -13.19 -3.21 11.53
CA ALA A 171 -14.23 -2.95 10.54
C ALA A 171 -13.73 -3.31 9.14
N ALA A 172 -14.54 -4.05 8.39
CA ALA A 172 -14.29 -4.31 6.99
C ALA A 172 -14.54 -3.05 6.15
N TRP A 173 -13.96 -3.00 4.97
CA TRP A 173 -14.22 -1.96 3.98
C TRP A 173 -15.72 -1.96 3.56
N PRO A 174 -16.41 -0.82 3.33
CA PRO A 174 -15.84 0.55 3.33
C PRO A 174 -15.86 1.28 4.68
N GLU A 175 -16.44 0.69 5.75
CA GLU A 175 -16.54 1.33 7.07
C GLU A 175 -15.20 1.40 7.79
N GLY A 176 -14.29 0.46 7.47
CA GLY A 176 -12.92 0.42 7.99
C GLY A 176 -11.91 0.95 6.99
N SER A 177 -10.78 1.40 7.51
CA SER A 177 -9.62 1.86 6.72
C SER A 177 -8.32 1.13 7.10
N SER A 178 -8.42 0.07 7.91
CA SER A 178 -7.28 -0.70 8.39
C SER A 178 -7.18 -2.05 7.68
N TYR A 179 -5.98 -2.61 7.69
CA TYR A 179 -5.68 -3.96 7.21
C TYR A 179 -5.37 -4.88 8.40
N LEU A 180 -5.53 -6.19 8.22
CA LEU A 180 -5.14 -7.18 9.24
C LEU A 180 -3.63 -7.26 9.39
N GLY A 181 -2.89 -6.96 8.33
CA GLY A 181 -1.43 -7.01 8.32
C GLY A 181 -0.87 -6.80 6.93
N PHE A 182 0.41 -7.13 6.77
CA PHE A 182 1.16 -6.97 5.53
C PHE A 182 2.00 -8.21 5.25
N LEU A 183 1.98 -8.66 3.99
CA LEU A 183 2.88 -9.67 3.44
C LEU A 183 3.85 -9.00 2.47
N PHE A 184 5.10 -9.43 2.48
CA PHE A 184 6.13 -8.96 1.57
C PHE A 184 6.73 -10.13 0.81
N ALA A 185 6.95 -9.96 -0.49
CA ALA A 185 7.58 -10.97 -1.32
C ALA A 185 8.61 -10.37 -2.27
N ARG A 186 9.57 -11.20 -2.68
CA ARG A 186 10.59 -10.88 -3.68
C ARG A 186 10.79 -12.05 -4.63
N ALA A 187 11.11 -11.73 -5.88
CA ALA A 187 11.41 -12.71 -6.91
C ALA A 187 12.21 -12.05 -8.05
N ALA A 188 12.66 -12.85 -8.99
CA ALA A 188 13.33 -12.32 -10.20
C ALA A 188 12.36 -11.46 -11.05
N GLU A 189 11.07 -11.81 -11.06
CA GLU A 189 10.03 -11.16 -11.87
C GLU A 189 8.76 -10.86 -11.08
N PRO A 190 7.91 -9.89 -11.52
CA PRO A 190 6.69 -9.48 -10.82
C PRO A 190 5.67 -10.61 -10.60
N GLY A 191 5.47 -11.48 -11.59
CA GLY A 191 4.49 -12.58 -11.50
C GLY A 191 4.77 -13.55 -10.36
N PRO A 192 5.97 -14.12 -10.25
CA PRO A 192 6.37 -14.94 -9.11
C PRO A 192 6.25 -14.23 -7.75
N ALA A 193 6.59 -12.93 -7.66
CA ALA A 193 6.42 -12.17 -6.42
C ALA A 193 4.95 -12.05 -6.01
N GLU A 194 4.06 -11.75 -6.97
CA GLU A 194 2.62 -11.71 -6.76
C GLU A 194 2.07 -13.08 -6.33
N ASN A 195 2.48 -14.17 -7.01
CA ASN A 195 2.05 -15.52 -6.67
C ASN A 195 2.45 -15.91 -5.26
N ALA A 196 3.67 -15.56 -4.82
CA ALA A 196 4.13 -15.82 -3.46
C ALA A 196 3.25 -15.13 -2.40
N LEU A 197 2.84 -13.88 -2.65
CA LEU A 197 1.91 -13.16 -1.77
C LEU A 197 0.56 -13.87 -1.66
N ARG A 198 -0.01 -14.26 -2.81
CA ARG A 198 -1.32 -14.95 -2.86
C ARG A 198 -1.27 -16.32 -2.18
N GLU A 199 -0.22 -17.11 -2.43
CA GLU A 199 -0.03 -18.41 -1.80
C GLU A 199 0.15 -18.29 -0.29
N ALA A 200 0.94 -17.34 0.19
CA ALA A 200 1.12 -17.09 1.61
C ALA A 200 -0.18 -16.65 2.28
N HIS A 201 -0.93 -15.75 1.64
CA HIS A 201 -2.22 -15.30 2.17
C HIS A 201 -3.23 -16.45 2.32
N GLN A 202 -3.26 -17.42 1.39
CA GLN A 202 -4.15 -18.59 1.46
C GLN A 202 -3.88 -19.50 2.67
N LYS A 203 -2.70 -19.42 3.27
CA LYS A 203 -2.33 -20.18 4.47
C LYS A 203 -2.80 -19.51 5.75
N LEU A 204 -3.08 -18.20 5.71
CA LEU A 204 -3.57 -17.45 6.86
C LEU A 204 -5.05 -17.70 7.11
N ARG A 205 -5.42 -17.82 8.37
CA ARG A 205 -6.81 -17.90 8.82
C ARG A 205 -7.03 -16.88 9.92
N PHE A 206 -8.10 -16.12 9.80
CA PHE A 206 -8.50 -15.09 10.76
C PHE A 206 -9.87 -15.43 11.32
N THR A 207 -9.94 -15.65 12.63
CA THR A 207 -11.20 -15.86 13.34
C THR A 207 -11.76 -14.52 13.80
N LEU A 208 -12.87 -14.11 13.19
CA LEU A 208 -13.57 -12.84 13.48
C LEU A 208 -14.94 -13.14 14.05
N THR A 209 -15.21 -12.71 15.31
CA THR A 209 -16.50 -12.87 15.96
C THR A 209 -17.34 -11.63 15.77
N PRO A 210 -18.60 -11.74 15.27
CA PRO A 210 -19.47 -10.59 15.09
C PRO A 210 -19.74 -9.87 16.41
N ARG A 211 -19.66 -8.53 16.41
CA ARG A 211 -20.06 -7.73 17.55
C ARG A 211 -21.58 -7.73 17.67
N LEU A 212 -22.10 -8.24 18.78
CA LEU A 212 -23.54 -8.20 19.04
C LEU A 212 -24.00 -6.75 19.25
N PRO A 213 -25.07 -6.30 18.58
CA PRO A 213 -25.60 -4.96 18.79
C PRO A 213 -26.18 -4.87 20.23
N VAL A 214 -25.56 -4.04 21.06
CA VAL A 214 -26.13 -3.70 22.38
C VAL A 214 -27.30 -2.77 22.15
N LYS A 215 -28.53 -3.30 22.26
CA LYS A 215 -29.72 -2.45 22.34
C LYS A 215 -29.72 -1.78 23.70
N HIS A 216 -29.37 -0.51 23.78
CA HIS A 216 -29.68 0.27 24.97
C HIS A 216 -31.19 0.29 25.17
N PRO A 217 -31.71 -0.03 26.38
CA PRO A 217 -33.11 0.15 26.64
C PRO A 217 -33.46 1.64 26.42
N VAL A 218 -34.40 1.87 25.51
CA VAL A 218 -34.90 3.23 25.25
C VAL A 218 -35.32 3.81 26.60
N SER A 219 -34.68 4.89 27.04
CA SER A 219 -35.09 5.65 28.21
C SER A 219 -36.57 5.98 28.02
N ARG A 220 -37.45 5.40 28.86
CA ARG A 220 -38.85 5.77 28.87
C ARG A 220 -38.89 7.25 29.23
N THR A 221 -39.20 8.10 28.27
CA THR A 221 -39.60 9.48 28.55
C THR A 221 -40.79 9.45 29.49
N VAL A 222 -40.56 9.86 30.74
CA VAL A 222 -41.62 10.10 31.69
C VAL A 222 -42.46 11.25 31.13
N PRO A 223 -43.77 11.08 30.89
CA PRO A 223 -44.61 12.18 30.45
C PRO A 223 -44.60 13.28 31.52
N PRO A 224 -44.64 14.57 31.12
CA PRO A 224 -44.65 15.66 32.07
C PRO A 224 -45.88 15.54 32.98
N ALA A 225 -45.65 15.65 34.30
CA ALA A 225 -46.72 15.67 35.29
C ALA A 225 -47.65 16.85 35.00
N ASP A 226 -48.97 16.55 34.85
CA ASP A 226 -50.04 17.54 34.71
C ASP A 226 -50.04 18.44 35.96
N ARG A 227 -49.62 19.69 35.77
CA ARG A 227 -49.83 20.72 36.83
C ARG A 227 -51.26 21.22 36.71
N ARG A 228 -52.06 20.83 37.63
CA ARG A 228 -53.35 21.52 37.96
C ARG A 228 -53.06 22.72 38.82
#